data_3141bc8643548320d7e6e2dbf9b87a64
#
_entry.id   3141bc8643548320d7e6e2dbf9b87a64
#
_cell.length_a   1.000
_cell.length_b   1.000
_cell.length_c   1.000
_cell.angle_alpha   90.00
_cell.angle_beta   90.00
_cell.angle_gamma   90.00
#
_symmetry.space_group_name_H-M   'P 1'
#
loop_
_entity.id
_entity.type
_entity.pdbx_description
1 polymer ?
#
loop_
_entity_poly.entity_id
_entity_poly.type
_entity_poly.pdbx_seq_one_letter_code
_entity_poly.pdbx_strand_id
1 'polypeptide(L)'
;AHLDDRASTGVLVSTPTLPCDEDDGEPGHAWGKMAINSRKSGASVRRTRPVRRLPRSYRALAMLIRPVMMSMTRRNWSGAENFPSNGGFVVCPNHISYVDVFAFAHFLYDNGHAPFFLAKTEVFKIPVIGRLLTAAQQIEVQRGTSHAAEAFSNAVAALEDGKCVPIFPEGTLTRDPAIWPMTAKTGAARVALTTRCPVIPVAQWGPQEIIAPYTKELHLFPRKTMRMIAGPPVDLSDLYDTPMSAAILREATDRILDAITRQLETIRGEPAPATRFDSRTAGVAEIGNPNRRPQAQAPDAASEEPS
;
A
#
# COMPACT_ATOMS: atom_id res chain seq x y z
N ALA A 1 -41.66 30.94 -52.57
CA ALA A 1 -43.14 30.92 -52.72
C ALA A 1 -43.73 30.00 -51.65
N HIS A 2 -44.54 30.61 -50.78
CA HIS A 2 -45.68 30.07 -49.99
C HIS A 2 -45.35 29.00 -48.93
N LEU A 3 -45.42 29.34 -47.59
CA LEU A 3 -46.66 29.53 -46.76
C LEU A 3 -47.54 28.27 -46.70
N ASP A 4 -47.78 27.67 -45.57
CA ASP A 4 -48.65 27.88 -44.42
C ASP A 4 -48.64 26.61 -43.54
N ASP A 5 -48.51 26.66 -42.28
CA ASP A 5 -49.37 26.97 -41.12
C ASP A 5 -50.35 25.82 -40.69
N ARG A 6 -50.42 25.69 -39.35
CA ARG A 6 -51.40 24.97 -38.48
C ARG A 6 -51.06 23.53 -38.09
N ALA A 7 -51.28 23.09 -36.89
CA ALA A 7 -51.74 23.65 -35.59
C ALA A 7 -51.60 22.56 -34.52
N SER A 8 -51.20 22.97 -33.38
CA SER A 8 -51.71 22.65 -32.03
C SER A 8 -52.55 21.37 -31.80
N THR A 9 -52.11 20.55 -30.88
CA THR A 9 -52.98 20.00 -29.83
C THR A 9 -52.18 19.65 -28.58
N GLY A 10 -52.44 20.36 -27.46
CA GLY A 10 -51.93 20.09 -26.15
C GLY A 10 -52.69 18.95 -25.47
N VAL A 11 -51.97 18.19 -24.66
CA VAL A 11 -52.57 17.34 -23.62
C VAL A 11 -51.96 17.73 -22.29
N LEU A 12 -52.76 18.41 -21.50
CA LEU A 12 -52.58 18.65 -20.09
C LEU A 12 -52.75 17.32 -19.35
N VAL A 13 -51.72 16.90 -18.58
CA VAL A 13 -51.91 15.92 -17.53
C VAL A 13 -51.53 16.57 -16.19
N SER A 14 -52.53 16.66 -15.38
CA SER A 14 -52.60 17.26 -14.05
C SER A 14 -51.71 16.55 -13.02
N THR A 15 -50.98 17.34 -12.26
CA THR A 15 -50.36 16.95 -11.00
C THR A 15 -51.38 16.94 -9.85
N PRO A 16 -51.39 15.95 -8.95
CA PRO A 16 -52.09 16.07 -7.68
C PRO A 16 -51.19 16.74 -6.61
N THR A 17 -51.69 17.85 -6.09
CA THR A 17 -51.25 18.52 -4.89
C THR A 17 -51.61 17.70 -3.65
N LEU A 18 -50.67 17.50 -2.74
CA LEU A 18 -50.90 17.09 -1.35
C LEU A 18 -50.74 18.29 -0.42
N PRO A 19 -51.48 18.37 0.67
CA PRO A 19 -51.59 19.58 1.47
C PRO A 19 -50.44 19.77 2.43
N CYS A 20 -50.13 21.07 2.65
CA CYS A 20 -49.26 21.57 3.72
C CYS A 20 -49.98 21.45 5.05
N ASP A 21 -49.36 20.83 6.03
CA ASP A 21 -49.63 21.11 7.44
C ASP A 21 -48.48 21.96 7.97
N GLU A 22 -48.81 23.17 8.34
CA GLU A 22 -47.98 24.07 9.15
C GLU A 22 -47.98 23.54 10.58
N ASP A 23 -46.76 23.35 11.13
CA ASP A 23 -46.59 23.39 12.59
C ASP A 23 -45.29 24.10 12.94
N ASP A 24 -45.48 25.28 13.62
CA ASP A 24 -44.43 26.17 14.07
C ASP A 24 -43.75 25.56 15.30
N GLY A 25 -42.43 25.37 15.25
CA GLY A 25 -41.64 24.95 16.39
C GLY A 25 -40.19 25.43 16.29
N GLU A 26 -39.84 26.42 17.10
CA GLU A 26 -38.53 27.04 17.20
C GLU A 26 -37.37 26.08 17.43
N PRO A 27 -36.13 26.36 16.91
CA PRO A 27 -34.97 25.48 17.11
C PRO A 27 -34.28 25.81 18.45
N GLY A 28 -34.54 24.95 19.42
CA GLY A 28 -33.78 24.93 20.67
C GLY A 28 -32.40 24.31 20.46
N HIS A 29 -31.34 25.08 20.75
CA HIS A 29 -29.96 24.63 20.84
C HIS A 29 -29.80 23.43 21.81
N ALA A 30 -29.44 22.26 21.28
CA ALA A 30 -28.97 21.15 22.08
C ALA A 30 -27.70 20.54 21.47
N TRP A 31 -26.57 21.23 21.63
CA TRP A 31 -25.27 20.59 21.54
C TRP A 31 -25.07 19.76 22.82
N GLY A 32 -25.63 18.57 22.85
CA GLY A 32 -25.36 17.57 23.88
C GLY A 32 -23.89 17.20 23.88
N LYS A 33 -23.19 17.54 24.96
CA LYS A 33 -21.84 17.11 25.29
C LYS A 33 -21.75 15.60 25.17
N MET A 34 -21.19 15.10 24.07
CA MET A 34 -20.82 13.71 23.93
C MET A 34 -19.59 13.47 24.78
N ALA A 35 -19.81 13.03 26.01
CA ALA A 35 -18.76 12.64 26.94
C ALA A 35 -17.96 11.50 26.29
N ILE A 36 -16.71 11.78 25.95
CA ILE A 36 -15.72 10.77 25.53
C ILE A 36 -15.46 9.90 26.74
N ASN A 37 -16.17 8.79 26.78
CA ASN A 37 -15.97 7.74 27.78
C ASN A 37 -14.69 6.98 27.40
N SER A 38 -13.55 7.43 27.91
CA SER A 38 -12.26 6.72 27.78
C SER A 38 -12.28 5.45 28.60
N ARG A 39 -13.05 4.47 28.16
CA ARG A 39 -12.87 3.10 28.61
C ARG A 39 -11.54 2.62 28.05
N LYS A 40 -10.56 2.43 28.91
CA LYS A 40 -9.36 1.65 28.67
C LYS A 40 -9.78 0.30 28.11
N SER A 41 -9.86 0.20 26.79
CA SER A 41 -10.02 -1.03 26.07
C SER A 41 -8.71 -1.79 26.25
N GLY A 42 -8.67 -2.67 27.24
CA GLY A 42 -7.70 -3.75 27.28
C GLY A 42 -7.88 -4.54 26.01
N ALA A 43 -7.04 -4.30 25.01
CA ALA A 43 -7.04 -5.06 23.79
C ALA A 43 -6.79 -6.52 24.14
N SER A 44 -7.89 -7.28 24.23
CA SER A 44 -7.87 -8.72 24.24
C SER A 44 -7.09 -9.15 23.01
N VAL A 45 -5.92 -9.74 23.22
CA VAL A 45 -5.14 -10.42 22.17
C VAL A 45 -6.05 -11.52 21.62
N ARG A 46 -6.82 -11.20 20.58
CA ARG A 46 -7.63 -12.18 19.86
C ARG A 46 -6.68 -13.28 19.38
N ARG A 47 -6.98 -14.51 19.79
CA ARG A 47 -6.30 -15.72 19.32
C ARG A 47 -6.20 -15.65 17.80
N THR A 48 -4.98 -15.66 17.30
CA THR A 48 -4.64 -15.72 15.89
C THR A 48 -5.43 -16.84 15.21
N ARG A 49 -6.15 -16.50 14.12
CA ARG A 49 -6.77 -17.49 13.25
C ARG A 49 -5.67 -18.44 12.74
N PRO A 50 -5.97 -19.75 12.56
CA PRO A 50 -4.95 -20.68 12.10
C PRO A 50 -4.46 -20.24 10.73
N VAL A 51 -3.18 -19.89 10.65
CA VAL A 51 -2.47 -19.66 9.40
C VAL A 51 -2.65 -20.90 8.54
N ARG A 52 -3.20 -20.74 7.33
CA ARG A 52 -3.28 -21.79 6.30
C ARG A 52 -1.96 -22.57 6.32
N ARG A 53 -1.98 -23.91 6.26
CA ARG A 53 -0.81 -24.78 6.48
C ARG A 53 0.41 -24.30 5.69
N LEU A 54 1.25 -23.49 6.36
CA LEU A 54 2.47 -22.96 5.77
C LEU A 54 3.53 -24.05 5.62
N PRO A 55 4.39 -23.99 4.62
CA PRO A 55 5.57 -24.83 4.53
C PRO A 55 6.36 -24.82 5.84
N ARG A 56 6.92 -25.96 6.22
CA ARG A 56 7.75 -26.06 7.43
C ARG A 56 8.90 -25.07 7.44
N SER A 57 9.51 -24.84 6.28
CA SER A 57 10.56 -23.85 6.05
C SER A 57 10.11 -22.41 6.33
N TYR A 58 8.90 -22.03 5.89
CA TYR A 58 8.34 -20.71 6.21
C TYR A 58 8.15 -20.52 7.72
N ARG A 59 7.61 -21.54 8.38
CA ARG A 59 7.44 -21.52 9.85
C ARG A 59 8.78 -21.42 10.56
N ALA A 60 9.80 -22.13 10.10
CA ALA A 60 11.17 -22.05 10.64
C ALA A 60 11.75 -20.64 10.49
N LEU A 61 11.58 -20.02 9.31
CA LEU A 61 12.01 -18.64 9.07
C LEU A 61 11.26 -17.65 9.99
N ALA A 62 9.96 -17.80 10.13
CA ALA A 62 9.17 -16.96 11.03
C ALA A 62 9.56 -17.15 12.49
N MET A 63 9.86 -18.38 12.92
CA MET A 63 10.33 -18.68 14.28
C MET A 63 11.71 -18.05 14.56
N LEU A 64 12.54 -17.85 13.55
CA LEU A 64 13.84 -17.17 13.70
C LEU A 64 13.70 -15.64 13.73
N ILE A 65 12.93 -15.08 12.81
CA ILE A 65 12.82 -13.61 12.64
C ILE A 65 11.91 -12.99 13.71
N ARG A 66 10.81 -13.64 14.04
CA ARG A 66 9.80 -13.09 14.95
C ARG A 66 10.34 -12.77 16.36
N PRO A 67 11.11 -13.61 17.06
CA PRO A 67 11.68 -13.27 18.36
C PRO A 67 12.62 -12.06 18.30
N VAL A 68 13.42 -11.95 17.23
CA VAL A 68 14.29 -10.79 17.00
C VAL A 68 13.45 -9.52 16.86
N MET A 69 12.43 -9.53 16.02
CA MET A 69 11.53 -8.39 15.87
C MET A 69 10.81 -8.05 17.19
N MET A 70 10.38 -9.04 17.94
CA MET A 70 9.72 -8.84 19.25
C MET A 70 10.65 -8.27 20.31
N SER A 71 11.94 -8.61 20.29
CA SER A 71 12.93 -8.07 21.23
C SER A 71 13.28 -6.62 20.93
N MET A 72 13.30 -6.24 19.64
CA MET A 72 13.75 -4.91 19.18
C MET A 72 12.60 -3.91 19.04
N THR A 73 11.34 -4.36 18.92
CA THR A 73 10.22 -3.50 18.61
C THR A 73 9.04 -3.67 19.59
N ARG A 74 8.23 -2.61 19.69
CA ARG A 74 6.92 -2.65 20.34
C ARG A 74 5.86 -2.61 19.24
N ARG A 75 4.78 -3.36 19.42
CA ARG A 75 3.69 -3.47 18.45
C ARG A 75 2.55 -2.53 18.83
N ASN A 76 2.09 -1.74 17.86
CA ASN A 76 0.86 -0.95 17.95
C ASN A 76 0.11 -1.10 16.61
N TRP A 77 -0.73 -2.13 16.53
CA TRP A 77 -1.35 -2.59 15.29
C TRP A 77 -2.87 -2.58 15.39
N SER A 78 -3.53 -2.22 14.30
CA SER A 78 -4.99 -2.22 14.18
C SER A 78 -5.44 -2.53 12.75
N GLY A 79 -6.75 -2.73 12.56
CA GLY A 79 -7.35 -2.97 11.25
C GLY A 79 -7.20 -4.42 10.74
N ALA A 80 -6.78 -5.39 11.59
CA ALA A 80 -6.62 -6.78 11.18
C ALA A 80 -7.94 -7.43 10.70
N GLU A 81 -9.07 -6.89 11.10
CA GLU A 81 -10.41 -7.28 10.64
C GLU A 81 -10.65 -7.02 9.16
N ASN A 82 -9.89 -6.14 8.55
CA ASN A 82 -9.97 -5.79 7.13
C ASN A 82 -9.30 -6.82 6.22
N PHE A 83 -8.49 -7.73 6.77
CA PHE A 83 -7.89 -8.78 5.95
C PHE A 83 -8.92 -9.83 5.54
N PRO A 84 -8.96 -10.22 4.26
CA PRO A 84 -9.83 -11.28 3.78
C PRO A 84 -9.58 -12.59 4.53
N SER A 85 -10.65 -13.29 4.87
CA SER A 85 -10.55 -14.60 5.53
C SER A 85 -10.18 -15.73 4.57
N ASN A 86 -10.44 -15.55 3.27
CA ASN A 86 -10.23 -16.53 2.21
C ASN A 86 -9.77 -15.84 0.91
N GLY A 87 -9.14 -16.62 0.02
CA GLY A 87 -8.66 -16.16 -1.28
C GLY A 87 -7.34 -15.40 -1.20
N GLY A 88 -6.80 -15.08 -2.37
CA GLY A 88 -5.63 -14.22 -2.50
C GLY A 88 -5.99 -12.74 -2.42
N PHE A 89 -5.07 -11.94 -1.92
CA PHE A 89 -5.25 -10.49 -1.84
C PHE A 89 -3.91 -9.76 -1.90
N VAL A 90 -3.96 -8.55 -2.43
CA VAL A 90 -2.81 -7.64 -2.45
C VAL A 90 -2.83 -6.83 -1.16
N VAL A 91 -1.65 -6.59 -0.59
CA VAL A 91 -1.47 -5.65 0.51
C VAL A 91 -0.50 -4.57 0.06
N CYS A 92 -0.92 -3.32 0.18
CA CYS A 92 -0.14 -2.17 -0.27
C CYS A 92 0.31 -1.32 0.93
N PRO A 93 1.56 -1.46 1.41
CA PRO A 93 2.12 -0.56 2.42
C PRO A 93 2.88 0.61 1.80
N ASN A 94 3.04 1.73 2.55
CA ASN A 94 4.05 2.74 2.26
C ASN A 94 5.46 2.18 2.52
N HIS A 95 6.48 2.80 1.93
CA HIS A 95 7.87 2.29 1.98
C HIS A 95 8.84 3.35 2.51
N ILE A 96 9.22 3.22 3.77
CA ILE A 96 9.95 4.27 4.54
C ILE A 96 11.28 3.81 5.12
N SER A 97 11.62 2.51 5.04
CA SER A 97 12.85 1.97 5.60
C SER A 97 13.27 0.66 4.91
N TYR A 98 14.54 0.34 4.94
CA TYR A 98 15.03 -0.98 4.52
C TYR A 98 14.55 -2.13 5.41
N VAL A 99 14.11 -1.84 6.64
CA VAL A 99 13.57 -2.84 7.56
C VAL A 99 12.06 -3.02 7.47
N ASP A 100 11.38 -2.29 6.59
CA ASP A 100 9.93 -2.37 6.38
C ASP A 100 9.47 -3.80 6.13
N VAL A 101 10.19 -4.52 5.26
CA VAL A 101 9.83 -5.89 4.87
C VAL A 101 9.74 -6.81 6.09
N PHE A 102 10.66 -6.68 7.05
CA PHE A 102 10.66 -7.50 8.27
C PHE A 102 9.56 -7.09 9.24
N ALA A 103 9.39 -5.79 9.47
CA ALA A 103 8.35 -5.26 10.34
C ALA A 103 6.95 -5.60 9.79
N PHE A 104 6.77 -5.45 8.48
CA PHE A 104 5.53 -5.74 7.79
C PHE A 104 5.23 -7.25 7.72
N ALA A 105 6.26 -8.08 7.47
CA ALA A 105 6.12 -9.53 7.54
C ALA A 105 5.69 -10.00 8.94
N HIS A 106 6.24 -9.40 9.99
CA HIS A 106 5.86 -9.68 11.37
C HIS A 106 4.39 -9.31 11.62
N PHE A 107 3.94 -8.13 11.15
CA PHE A 107 2.55 -7.70 11.25
C PHE A 107 1.59 -8.67 10.57
N LEU A 108 1.85 -9.03 9.31
CA LEU A 108 0.99 -9.93 8.56
C LEU A 108 0.96 -11.34 9.18
N TYR A 109 2.13 -11.86 9.55
CA TYR A 109 2.24 -13.19 10.13
C TYR A 109 1.48 -13.32 11.46
N ASP A 110 1.63 -12.34 12.37
CA ASP A 110 0.93 -12.33 13.65
C ASP A 110 -0.60 -12.15 13.50
N ASN A 111 -1.06 -11.60 12.36
CA ASN A 111 -2.48 -11.51 12.02
C ASN A 111 -2.97 -12.71 11.17
N GLY A 112 -2.17 -13.77 11.05
CA GLY A 112 -2.58 -15.03 10.43
C GLY A 112 -2.35 -15.11 8.92
N HIS A 113 -1.59 -14.17 8.33
CA HIS A 113 -1.32 -14.11 6.89
C HIS A 113 0.18 -14.23 6.62
N ALA A 114 0.58 -15.23 5.83
CA ALA A 114 1.95 -15.34 5.38
C ALA A 114 2.17 -14.45 4.15
N PRO A 115 3.05 -13.45 4.22
CA PRO A 115 3.36 -12.64 3.05
C PRO A 115 4.29 -13.37 2.07
N PHE A 116 3.98 -13.26 0.78
CA PHE A 116 4.82 -13.70 -0.32
C PHE A 116 5.33 -12.48 -1.07
N PHE A 117 6.50 -11.98 -0.67
CA PHE A 117 7.10 -10.78 -1.25
C PHE A 117 7.69 -11.05 -2.63
N LEU A 118 7.60 -10.05 -3.50
CA LEU A 118 8.35 -9.97 -4.74
C LEU A 118 9.78 -9.51 -4.40
N ALA A 119 10.74 -10.41 -4.41
CA ALA A 119 12.13 -10.13 -4.07
C ALA A 119 13.04 -10.26 -5.29
N LYS A 120 14.06 -9.40 -5.36
CA LYS A 120 14.99 -9.35 -6.49
C LYS A 120 15.84 -10.61 -6.56
N THR A 121 16.14 -11.08 -7.78
CA THR A 121 17.03 -12.19 -8.05
C THR A 121 18.38 -12.10 -7.33
N GLU A 122 18.94 -10.89 -7.19
CA GLU A 122 20.22 -10.69 -6.50
C GLU A 122 20.17 -11.12 -5.03
N VAL A 123 19.01 -10.99 -4.39
CA VAL A 123 18.83 -11.42 -2.99
C VAL A 123 18.80 -12.95 -2.88
N PHE A 124 18.26 -13.63 -3.89
CA PHE A 124 18.26 -15.10 -3.96
C PHE A 124 19.66 -15.68 -4.20
N LYS A 125 20.58 -14.91 -4.80
CA LYS A 125 21.99 -15.33 -5.01
C LYS A 125 22.83 -15.28 -3.75
N ILE A 126 22.38 -14.61 -2.68
CA ILE A 126 23.10 -14.55 -1.40
C ILE A 126 22.99 -15.92 -0.73
N PRO A 127 24.14 -16.60 -0.44
CA PRO A 127 24.14 -17.88 0.26
C PRO A 127 23.34 -17.78 1.58
N VAL A 128 22.64 -18.82 1.96
CA VAL A 128 21.74 -18.87 3.12
C VAL A 128 20.46 -18.07 2.93
N ILE A 129 20.52 -16.77 2.62
CA ILE A 129 19.32 -15.92 2.42
C ILE A 129 18.53 -16.45 1.23
N GLY A 130 19.17 -16.68 0.09
CA GLY A 130 18.51 -17.21 -1.11
C GLY A 130 17.82 -18.55 -0.83
N ARG A 131 18.51 -19.48 -0.15
CA ARG A 131 17.90 -20.76 0.26
C ARG A 131 16.69 -20.57 1.18
N LEU A 132 16.75 -19.63 2.11
CA LEU A 132 15.63 -19.34 3.01
C LEU A 132 14.44 -18.73 2.25
N LEU A 133 14.70 -17.79 1.34
CA LEU A 133 13.67 -17.17 0.50
C LEU A 133 12.99 -18.19 -0.41
N THR A 134 13.76 -19.04 -1.09
CA THR A 134 13.23 -20.13 -1.92
C THR A 134 12.43 -21.11 -1.08
N ALA A 135 12.96 -21.54 0.05
CA ALA A 135 12.27 -22.43 0.97
C ALA A 135 10.99 -21.80 1.55
N ALA A 136 10.95 -20.50 1.74
CA ALA A 136 9.78 -19.73 2.14
C ALA A 136 8.84 -19.39 0.97
N GLN A 137 9.14 -19.90 -0.24
CA GLN A 137 8.35 -19.67 -1.46
C GLN A 137 8.16 -18.16 -1.78
N GLN A 138 9.16 -17.34 -1.49
CA GLN A 138 9.11 -15.94 -1.89
C GLN A 138 9.18 -15.82 -3.42
N ILE A 139 8.53 -14.80 -3.98
CA ILE A 139 8.40 -14.63 -5.42
C ILE A 139 9.66 -13.95 -5.95
N GLU A 140 10.44 -14.68 -6.77
CA GLU A 140 11.62 -14.11 -7.40
C GLU A 140 11.22 -13.20 -8.56
N VAL A 141 11.86 -12.03 -8.65
CA VAL A 141 11.66 -11.10 -9.77
C VAL A 141 13.00 -10.53 -10.23
N GLN A 142 13.22 -10.56 -11.54
CA GLN A 142 14.35 -9.92 -12.16
C GLN A 142 14.05 -8.43 -12.46
N ARG A 143 15.07 -7.59 -12.56
CA ARG A 143 14.90 -6.18 -12.96
C ARG A 143 15.17 -6.00 -14.45
N GLY A 144 14.31 -5.23 -15.12
CA GLY A 144 14.37 -4.90 -16.53
C GLY A 144 12.98 -4.88 -17.15
N THR A 145 12.85 -4.38 -18.38
CA THR A 145 11.53 -4.22 -19.03
C THR A 145 10.86 -5.57 -19.36
N SER A 146 11.64 -6.60 -19.71
CA SER A 146 11.15 -7.99 -19.92
C SER A 146 10.72 -8.65 -18.61
N HIS A 147 11.31 -8.25 -17.49
CA HIS A 147 11.10 -8.88 -16.19
C HIS A 147 9.91 -8.31 -15.40
N ALA A 148 9.39 -7.13 -15.79
CA ALA A 148 8.16 -6.59 -15.22
C ALA A 148 6.94 -7.46 -15.56
N ALA A 149 6.94 -8.08 -16.74
CA ALA A 149 5.89 -9.02 -17.16
C ALA A 149 5.95 -10.33 -16.35
N GLU A 150 7.15 -10.85 -16.08
CA GLU A 150 7.34 -12.03 -15.24
C GLU A 150 6.92 -11.78 -13.79
N ALA A 151 7.34 -10.65 -13.20
CA ALA A 151 6.90 -10.24 -11.86
C ALA A 151 5.38 -10.14 -11.76
N PHE A 152 4.75 -9.58 -12.78
CA PHE A 152 3.29 -9.50 -12.88
C PHE A 152 2.66 -10.90 -12.93
N SER A 153 3.10 -11.77 -13.83
CA SER A 153 2.58 -13.14 -13.95
C SER A 153 2.73 -13.93 -12.65
N ASN A 154 3.89 -13.83 -12.01
CA ASN A 154 4.15 -14.49 -10.73
C ASN A 154 3.26 -13.97 -9.60
N ALA A 155 2.98 -12.66 -9.57
CA ALA A 155 2.05 -12.09 -8.61
C ALA A 155 0.62 -12.58 -8.83
N VAL A 156 0.16 -12.61 -10.09
CA VAL A 156 -1.16 -13.12 -10.47
C VAL A 156 -1.31 -14.57 -10.04
N ALA A 157 -0.37 -15.45 -10.41
CA ALA A 157 -0.39 -16.87 -10.04
C ALA A 157 -0.41 -17.06 -8.51
N ALA A 158 0.35 -16.25 -7.75
CA ALA A 158 0.33 -16.31 -6.29
C ALA A 158 -1.03 -15.92 -5.70
N LEU A 159 -1.71 -14.93 -6.28
CA LEU A 159 -3.05 -14.51 -5.87
C LEU A 159 -4.10 -15.57 -6.18
N GLU A 160 -4.02 -16.20 -7.34
CA GLU A 160 -4.89 -17.32 -7.73
C GLU A 160 -4.71 -18.52 -6.79
N ASP A 161 -3.49 -18.77 -6.33
CA ASP A 161 -3.18 -19.75 -5.28
C ASP A 161 -3.69 -19.34 -3.89
N GLY A 162 -4.35 -18.18 -3.75
CA GLY A 162 -4.89 -17.67 -2.49
C GLY A 162 -3.84 -17.14 -1.53
N LYS A 163 -2.71 -16.64 -2.03
CA LYS A 163 -1.62 -16.09 -1.23
C LYS A 163 -1.83 -14.59 -0.94
N CYS A 164 -1.27 -14.13 0.18
CA CYS A 164 -1.13 -12.70 0.50
C CYS A 164 0.11 -12.16 -0.19
N VAL A 165 -0.05 -11.22 -1.12
CA VAL A 165 1.05 -10.65 -1.92
C VAL A 165 1.25 -9.17 -1.53
N PRO A 166 2.30 -8.85 -0.75
CA PRO A 166 2.68 -7.48 -0.49
C PRO A 166 3.31 -6.84 -1.72
N ILE A 167 2.81 -5.69 -2.11
CA ILE A 167 3.38 -4.85 -3.17
C ILE A 167 3.55 -3.45 -2.63
N PHE A 168 4.78 -2.95 -2.56
CA PHE A 168 5.07 -1.56 -2.24
C PHE A 168 4.81 -0.70 -3.48
N PRO A 169 3.74 0.14 -3.51
CA PRO A 169 3.33 0.82 -4.74
C PRO A 169 4.39 1.80 -5.25
N GLU A 170 5.12 2.41 -4.34
CA GLU A 170 6.19 3.37 -4.65
C GLU A 170 7.36 2.71 -5.40
N GLY A 171 7.55 1.39 -5.22
CA GLY A 171 8.61 0.61 -5.88
C GLY A 171 10.03 0.90 -5.37
N THR A 172 10.19 1.86 -4.49
CA THR A 172 11.42 2.23 -3.77
C THR A 172 11.04 2.91 -2.46
N LEU A 173 12.01 3.14 -1.57
CA LEU A 173 11.76 3.97 -0.38
C LEU A 173 11.28 5.35 -0.81
N THR A 174 10.36 5.93 -0.03
CA THR A 174 9.88 7.28 -0.31
C THR A 174 11.05 8.27 -0.39
N ARG A 175 10.93 9.21 -1.29
CA ARG A 175 11.90 10.31 -1.48
C ARG A 175 11.36 11.63 -0.94
N ASP A 176 10.15 11.60 -0.42
CA ASP A 176 9.58 12.75 0.27
C ASP A 176 10.39 13.02 1.54
N PRO A 177 10.97 14.24 1.68
CA PRO A 177 11.71 14.63 2.88
C PRO A 177 10.89 14.52 4.18
N ALA A 178 9.57 14.69 4.09
CA ALA A 178 8.64 14.54 5.21
C ALA A 178 8.15 13.09 5.42
N ILE A 179 8.66 12.13 4.63
CA ILE A 179 8.39 10.69 4.73
C ILE A 179 6.89 10.37 4.50
N TRP A 180 6.19 11.15 3.68
CA TRP A 180 4.88 10.81 3.18
C TRP A 180 4.98 9.88 1.95
N PRO A 181 3.90 9.13 1.62
CA PRO A 181 3.84 8.38 0.37
C PRO A 181 4.03 9.32 -0.83
N MET A 182 4.96 8.96 -1.72
CA MET A 182 5.20 9.68 -2.97
C MET A 182 4.40 9.09 -4.13
N THR A 183 4.51 9.69 -5.32
CA THR A 183 3.94 9.11 -6.55
C THR A 183 4.41 7.68 -6.76
N ALA A 184 3.51 6.82 -7.23
CA ALA A 184 3.74 5.38 -7.30
C ALA A 184 3.73 4.85 -8.73
N LYS A 185 4.19 3.61 -8.88
CA LYS A 185 4.11 2.82 -10.12
C LYS A 185 2.78 2.09 -10.19
N THR A 186 2.28 1.88 -11.40
CA THR A 186 0.97 1.28 -11.66
C THR A 186 0.94 -0.25 -11.50
N GLY A 187 2.02 -0.88 -11.02
CA GLY A 187 2.13 -2.34 -10.94
C GLY A 187 1.09 -2.98 -10.02
N ALA A 188 0.90 -2.42 -8.82
CA ALA A 188 -0.10 -2.91 -7.87
C ALA A 188 -1.52 -2.77 -8.42
N ALA A 189 -1.85 -1.63 -9.01
CA ALA A 189 -3.15 -1.38 -9.65
C ALA A 189 -3.40 -2.35 -10.81
N ARG A 190 -2.39 -2.59 -11.66
CA ARG A 190 -2.51 -3.55 -12.76
C ARG A 190 -2.82 -4.95 -12.26
N VAL A 191 -2.12 -5.44 -11.24
CA VAL A 191 -2.38 -6.74 -10.64
C VAL A 191 -3.80 -6.79 -10.07
N ALA A 192 -4.21 -5.78 -9.32
CA ALA A 192 -5.53 -5.71 -8.71
C ALA A 192 -6.68 -5.71 -9.73
N LEU A 193 -6.58 -4.88 -10.78
CA LEU A 193 -7.59 -4.80 -11.83
C LEU A 193 -7.67 -6.08 -12.66
N THR A 194 -6.54 -6.76 -12.90
CA THR A 194 -6.52 -8.03 -13.65
C THR A 194 -7.14 -9.17 -12.86
N THR A 195 -6.80 -9.29 -11.56
CA THR A 195 -7.24 -10.41 -10.73
C THR A 195 -8.56 -10.14 -10.01
N ARG A 196 -9.00 -8.88 -9.96
CA ARG A 196 -10.16 -8.41 -9.16
C ARG A 196 -10.07 -8.81 -7.69
N CYS A 197 -8.85 -9.06 -7.21
CA CYS A 197 -8.62 -9.41 -5.81
C CYS A 197 -8.74 -8.18 -4.90
N PRO A 198 -9.09 -8.37 -3.61
CA PRO A 198 -9.09 -7.28 -2.65
C PRO A 198 -7.69 -6.64 -2.53
N VAL A 199 -7.64 -5.30 -2.44
CA VAL A 199 -6.43 -4.53 -2.17
C VAL A 199 -6.55 -3.90 -0.80
N ILE A 200 -5.70 -4.31 0.13
CA ILE A 200 -5.70 -3.81 1.51
C ILE A 200 -4.61 -2.76 1.65
N PRO A 201 -4.96 -1.50 1.84
CA PRO A 201 -3.98 -0.44 2.10
C PRO A 201 -3.49 -0.57 3.54
N VAL A 202 -2.20 -0.44 3.76
CA VAL A 202 -1.61 -0.47 5.11
C VAL A 202 -0.67 0.71 5.28
N ALA A 203 -0.89 1.54 6.29
CA ALA A 203 0.10 2.50 6.71
C ALA A 203 1.01 1.88 7.76
N GLN A 204 2.31 2.18 7.65
CA GLN A 204 3.30 1.80 8.64
C GLN A 204 4.15 3.01 9.05
N TRP A 205 4.53 3.05 10.35
CA TRP A 205 5.38 4.08 10.94
C TRP A 205 6.19 3.49 12.09
N GLY A 206 7.47 3.85 12.17
CA GLY A 206 8.40 3.34 13.17
C GLY A 206 9.62 2.63 12.58
N PRO A 207 9.54 1.91 11.44
CA PRO A 207 10.72 1.29 10.83
C PRO A 207 11.84 2.30 10.49
N GLN A 208 11.50 3.52 10.09
CA GLN A 208 12.43 4.61 9.80
C GLN A 208 13.22 5.07 11.06
N GLU A 209 12.71 4.77 12.26
CA GLU A 209 13.41 5.05 13.50
C GLU A 209 14.52 4.03 13.77
N ILE A 210 14.50 2.86 13.12
CA ILE A 210 15.56 1.85 13.17
C ILE A 210 16.62 2.16 12.11
N ILE A 211 16.21 2.36 10.85
CA ILE A 211 17.06 2.78 9.74
C ILE A 211 16.29 3.82 8.94
N ALA A 212 16.72 5.07 8.98
CA ALA A 212 16.10 6.13 8.20
C ALA A 212 16.29 5.88 6.69
N PRO A 213 15.38 6.40 5.83
CA PRO A 213 15.49 6.24 4.38
C PRO A 213 16.86 6.69 3.88
N TYR A 214 17.47 5.88 3.03
CA TYR A 214 18.76 6.17 2.38
C TYR A 214 19.97 6.34 3.30
N THR A 215 19.85 6.03 4.60
CA THR A 215 20.97 5.97 5.54
C THR A 215 21.43 4.53 5.77
N LYS A 216 22.53 4.35 6.50
CA LYS A 216 23.03 3.06 6.96
C LYS A 216 23.12 2.99 8.49
N GLU A 217 22.70 4.05 9.14
CA GLU A 217 22.74 4.16 10.59
C GLU A 217 21.64 3.30 11.21
N LEU A 218 22.06 2.43 12.13
CA LEU A 218 21.18 1.45 12.78
C LEU A 218 20.93 1.86 14.23
N HIS A 219 19.70 2.19 14.56
CA HIS A 219 19.26 2.64 15.89
C HIS A 219 18.32 1.60 16.53
N LEU A 220 18.89 0.53 17.08
CA LEU A 220 18.12 -0.57 17.66
C LEU A 220 17.53 -0.22 19.04
N PHE A 221 18.22 0.60 19.81
CA PHE A 221 17.80 0.99 21.16
C PHE A 221 17.61 2.50 21.29
N PRO A 222 16.64 2.94 22.11
CA PRO A 222 15.60 2.16 22.77
C PRO A 222 14.66 1.47 21.77
N ARG A 223 13.92 0.45 22.22
CA ARG A 223 12.92 -0.29 21.38
C ARG A 223 11.97 0.66 20.69
N LYS A 224 11.86 0.55 19.36
CA LYS A 224 11.01 1.40 18.55
C LYS A 224 9.56 0.85 18.47
N THR A 225 8.59 1.74 18.36
CA THR A 225 7.18 1.33 18.24
C THR A 225 6.80 1.22 16.77
N MET A 226 6.48 0.02 16.32
CA MET A 226 5.95 -0.24 14.98
C MET A 226 4.44 -0.01 15.00
N ARG A 227 4.00 1.12 14.47
CA ARG A 227 2.58 1.44 14.28
C ARG A 227 2.16 0.99 12.89
N MET A 228 1.09 0.19 12.81
CA MET A 228 0.55 -0.29 11.54
C MET A 228 -0.98 -0.28 11.59
N ILE A 229 -1.60 0.26 10.56
CA ILE A 229 -3.06 0.26 10.40
C ILE A 229 -3.38 -0.33 9.02
N ALA A 230 -4.09 -1.46 9.00
CA ALA A 230 -4.71 -1.96 7.79
C ALA A 230 -6.06 -1.28 7.60
N GLY A 231 -6.24 -0.58 6.48
CA GLY A 231 -7.49 0.04 6.10
C GLY A 231 -8.49 -0.95 5.48
N PRO A 232 -9.73 -0.51 5.25
CA PRO A 232 -10.69 -1.31 4.48
C PRO A 232 -10.18 -1.53 3.04
N PRO A 233 -10.66 -2.59 2.36
CA PRO A 233 -10.34 -2.83 0.96
C PRO A 233 -10.60 -1.58 0.11
N VAL A 234 -9.67 -1.26 -0.80
CA VAL A 234 -9.84 -0.15 -1.73
C VAL A 234 -10.91 -0.51 -2.75
N ASP A 235 -11.91 0.34 -2.90
CA ASP A 235 -12.94 0.14 -3.91
C ASP A 235 -12.39 0.51 -5.30
N LEU A 236 -12.32 -0.50 -6.17
CA LEU A 236 -11.92 -0.41 -7.57
C LEU A 236 -12.99 -1.00 -8.49
N SER A 237 -14.18 -1.28 -7.97
CA SER A 237 -15.23 -2.04 -8.66
C SER A 237 -15.72 -1.38 -9.95
N ASP A 238 -15.77 -0.06 -9.99
CA ASP A 238 -16.15 0.75 -11.15
C ASP A 238 -15.10 0.73 -12.29
N LEU A 239 -13.87 0.29 -11.98
CA LEU A 239 -12.77 0.23 -12.95
C LEU A 239 -12.60 -1.17 -13.58
N TYR A 240 -13.24 -2.21 -13.04
CA TYR A 240 -13.00 -3.60 -13.48
C TYR A 240 -13.44 -3.88 -14.92
N ASP A 241 -14.51 -3.25 -15.38
CA ASP A 241 -15.08 -3.48 -16.71
C ASP A 241 -14.68 -2.39 -17.72
N THR A 242 -13.77 -1.50 -17.29
CA THR A 242 -13.22 -0.44 -18.14
C THR A 242 -11.96 -0.93 -18.86
N PRO A 243 -11.76 -0.65 -20.16
CA PRO A 243 -10.52 -0.99 -20.85
C PRO A 243 -9.29 -0.46 -20.12
N MET A 244 -8.31 -1.34 -19.89
CA MET A 244 -7.12 -1.02 -19.11
C MET A 244 -6.23 -0.01 -19.86
N SER A 245 -6.38 1.26 -19.54
CA SER A 245 -5.59 2.37 -20.07
C SER A 245 -4.62 2.92 -19.03
N ALA A 246 -3.67 3.76 -19.46
CA ALA A 246 -2.77 4.45 -18.55
C ALA A 246 -3.52 5.37 -17.56
N ALA A 247 -4.66 5.92 -17.97
CA ALA A 247 -5.51 6.74 -17.10
C ALA A 247 -6.17 5.91 -16.00
N ILE A 248 -6.77 4.77 -16.36
CA ILE A 248 -7.41 3.84 -15.39
C ILE A 248 -6.38 3.28 -14.40
N LEU A 249 -5.18 2.92 -14.88
CA LEU A 249 -4.11 2.45 -13.99
C LEU A 249 -3.64 3.54 -13.02
N ARG A 250 -3.56 4.79 -13.46
CA ARG A 250 -3.24 5.92 -12.58
C ARG A 250 -4.33 6.14 -11.54
N GLU A 251 -5.59 6.20 -11.97
CA GLU A 251 -6.74 6.35 -11.07
C GLU A 251 -6.74 5.28 -9.97
N ALA A 252 -6.62 4.00 -10.34
CA ALA A 252 -6.55 2.92 -9.37
C ALA A 252 -5.34 3.04 -8.43
N THR A 253 -4.20 3.48 -8.95
CA THR A 253 -2.99 3.71 -8.15
C THR A 253 -3.19 4.84 -7.15
N ASP A 254 -3.81 5.93 -7.57
CA ASP A 254 -4.07 7.10 -6.72
C ASP A 254 -5.05 6.74 -5.60
N ARG A 255 -6.12 5.99 -5.89
CA ARG A 255 -7.04 5.47 -4.86
C ARG A 255 -6.32 4.61 -3.81
N ILE A 256 -5.39 3.74 -4.24
CA ILE A 256 -4.58 2.92 -3.32
C ILE A 256 -3.70 3.83 -2.44
N LEU A 257 -3.01 4.80 -3.04
CA LEU A 257 -2.14 5.72 -2.29
C LEU A 257 -2.92 6.61 -1.34
N ASP A 258 -4.08 7.12 -1.75
CA ASP A 258 -4.95 7.93 -0.89
C ASP A 258 -5.44 7.13 0.32
N ALA A 259 -5.78 5.86 0.11
CA ALA A 259 -6.17 4.98 1.21
C ALA A 259 -5.01 4.74 2.19
N ILE A 260 -3.77 4.53 1.70
CA ILE A 260 -2.57 4.43 2.55
C ILE A 260 -2.34 5.75 3.30
N THR A 261 -2.44 6.87 2.60
CA THR A 261 -2.20 8.21 3.17
C THR A 261 -3.17 8.52 4.31
N ARG A 262 -4.48 8.23 4.14
CA ARG A 262 -5.48 8.39 5.21
C ARG A 262 -5.16 7.59 6.47
N GLN A 263 -4.65 6.35 6.31
CA GLN A 263 -4.22 5.56 7.47
C GLN A 263 -2.97 6.15 8.11
N LEU A 264 -2.05 6.70 7.31
CA LEU A 264 -0.83 7.31 7.81
C LEU A 264 -1.11 8.65 8.55
N GLU A 265 -2.05 9.45 8.07
CA GLU A 265 -2.56 10.62 8.80
C GLU A 265 -3.06 10.25 10.20
N THR A 266 -3.79 9.14 10.30
CA THR A 266 -4.26 8.62 11.61
C THR A 266 -3.09 8.22 12.51
N ILE A 267 -2.03 7.62 11.97
CA ILE A 267 -0.85 7.24 12.74
C ILE A 267 -0.04 8.45 13.21
N ARG A 268 0.13 9.43 12.32
CA ARG A 268 0.96 10.62 12.55
C ARG A 268 0.20 11.70 13.35
N GLY A 269 -1.12 11.70 13.29
CA GLY A 269 -1.96 12.74 13.94
C GLY A 269 -1.89 14.10 13.23
N GLU A 270 -1.49 14.12 11.97
CA GLU A 270 -1.38 15.34 11.15
C GLU A 270 -1.85 15.07 9.71
N PRO A 271 -2.38 16.09 9.00
CA PRO A 271 -2.80 15.92 7.61
C PRO A 271 -1.60 15.77 6.69
N ALA A 272 -1.78 14.99 5.62
CA ALA A 272 -0.81 14.87 4.55
C ALA A 272 -0.71 16.19 3.74
N PRO A 273 0.42 16.44 3.07
CA PRO A 273 0.53 17.54 2.11
C PRO A 273 -0.56 17.46 1.03
N ALA A 274 -1.11 18.61 0.65
CA ALA A 274 -2.16 18.69 -0.38
C ALA A 274 -1.72 18.12 -1.75
N THR A 275 -0.42 18.18 -2.04
CA THR A 275 0.17 17.61 -3.24
C THR A 275 1.17 16.53 -2.87
N ARG A 276 1.01 15.34 -3.45
CA ARG A 276 1.92 14.22 -3.25
C ARG A 276 3.27 14.51 -3.90
N PHE A 277 4.36 14.18 -3.20
CA PHE A 277 5.72 14.34 -3.72
C PHE A 277 5.92 13.53 -5.01
N ASP A 278 6.46 14.16 -6.05
CA ASP A 278 6.86 13.50 -7.28
C ASP A 278 8.35 13.70 -7.52
N SER A 279 9.12 12.61 -7.50
CA SER A 279 10.56 12.66 -7.71
C SER A 279 10.98 13.21 -9.07
N ARG A 280 10.12 13.07 -10.09
CA ARG A 280 10.41 13.58 -11.46
C ARG A 280 10.36 15.09 -11.49
N THR A 281 9.30 15.67 -10.94
CA THR A 281 9.15 17.13 -10.90
C THR A 281 10.14 17.78 -9.92
N ALA A 282 10.52 17.06 -8.87
CA ALA A 282 11.51 17.50 -7.89
C ALA A 282 12.97 17.33 -8.37
N GLY A 283 13.21 16.77 -9.56
CA GLY A 283 14.56 16.53 -10.07
C GLY A 283 15.36 15.49 -9.29
N VAL A 284 14.68 14.63 -8.50
CA VAL A 284 15.31 13.59 -7.70
C VAL A 284 15.36 12.29 -8.49
N ALA A 285 16.55 11.66 -8.56
CA ALA A 285 16.73 10.41 -9.31
C ALA A 285 15.77 9.31 -8.85
N GLU A 286 15.03 8.67 -9.75
CA GLU A 286 14.08 7.61 -9.43
C GLU A 286 14.73 6.30 -8.94
N ILE A 287 16.03 6.09 -9.25
CA ILE A 287 16.77 4.86 -8.94
C ILE A 287 18.02 5.23 -8.12
N GLY A 288 18.38 4.38 -7.17
CA GLY A 288 19.57 4.54 -6.35
C GLY A 288 19.34 5.39 -5.09
N ASN A 289 20.44 5.79 -4.45
CA ASN A 289 20.40 6.66 -3.27
C ASN A 289 20.42 8.13 -3.71
N PRO A 290 19.38 8.93 -3.44
CA PRO A 290 19.32 10.33 -3.83
C PRO A 290 20.40 11.20 -3.16
N ASN A 291 20.92 10.76 -2.00
CA ASN A 291 21.98 11.45 -1.26
C ASN A 291 23.38 11.14 -1.78
N ARG A 292 23.52 10.26 -2.76
CA ARG A 292 24.82 9.96 -3.37
C ARG A 292 25.12 11.04 -4.40
N ARG A 293 26.17 11.84 -4.18
CA ARG A 293 26.68 12.75 -5.22
C ARG A 293 26.89 11.96 -6.51
N PRO A 294 26.49 12.49 -7.69
CA PRO A 294 26.87 11.87 -8.96
C PRO A 294 28.38 11.67 -8.95
N GLN A 295 28.85 10.43 -9.12
CA GLN A 295 30.25 10.22 -9.44
C GLN A 295 30.47 10.96 -10.76
N ALA A 296 31.34 11.97 -10.75
CA ALA A 296 31.82 12.59 -11.99
C ALA A 296 32.30 11.44 -12.87
N GLN A 297 31.69 11.32 -14.05
CA GLN A 297 32.19 10.40 -15.07
C GLN A 297 33.65 10.75 -15.25
N ALA A 298 34.55 9.79 -15.01
CA ALA A 298 35.94 9.94 -15.37
C ALA A 298 35.95 10.28 -16.88
N PRO A 299 36.70 11.31 -17.32
CA PRO A 299 36.82 11.60 -18.71
C PRO A 299 37.34 10.33 -19.41
N ASP A 300 36.66 9.93 -20.49
CA ASP A 300 37.10 8.85 -21.35
C ASP A 300 38.59 9.11 -21.67
N ALA A 301 39.45 8.18 -21.28
CA ALA A 301 40.86 8.21 -21.68
C ALA A 301 40.87 8.19 -23.20
N ALA A 302 41.17 9.32 -23.76
CA ALA A 302 41.38 9.49 -25.18
C ALA A 302 42.30 8.37 -25.65
N SER A 303 41.84 7.61 -26.65
CA SER A 303 42.61 6.67 -27.40
C SER A 303 43.81 7.41 -28.04
N GLU A 304 44.98 7.33 -27.42
CA GLU A 304 46.22 7.64 -28.12
C GLU A 304 46.46 6.52 -29.12
N GLU A 305 46.23 6.82 -30.40
CA GLU A 305 46.72 5.99 -31.49
C GLU A 305 48.25 6.10 -31.51
N PRO A 306 49.01 5.01 -31.61
CA PRO A 306 50.45 5.03 -31.85
C PRO A 306 50.69 5.27 -33.33
N SER A 307 51.43 6.33 -33.63
CA SER A 307 52.06 6.62 -34.95
C SER A 307 53.16 5.63 -35.29
#